data_56f5d2414708d202dde49ad93663e786
#
_entry.id   56f5d2414708d202dde49ad93663e786
#
_cell.length_a   1.000
_cell.length_b   1.000
_cell.length_c   1.000
_cell.angle_alpha   90.00
_cell.angle_beta   90.00
_cell.angle_gamma   90.00
#
_symmetry.space_group_name_H-M   'P 1'
#
loop_
_entity.id
_entity.type
_entity.pdbx_description
1 polymer ?
#
loop_
_entity_poly.entity_id
_entity_poly.type
_entity_poly.pdbx_seq_one_letter_code
_entity_poly.pdbx_strand_id
1 'polypeptide(L)'
;MSLRYAYNTNGLTSHRLDDALALLADSGYDGVALTLDVAHHDPFAPDLPGRSAALRRRLDGLGLASVVETGARFLLDPRRKHHPTLVSADADDRARRIAFLKTCVDVAADLGSEAVSFWAGVPSDDRTTSWSWLVDGVTEVVGYAADRSVTCAVEPEPGMLVDDCDDWARLAAAVPGLTLALDTGHCIVSGRWAPDDAVRAFAPQLGAVAIEDMPRARHEHRAPGEGDMDLPAVLAALRDVGHGGLVSLELSRDAHRADTLVPAALAALRALNEGAPPR
;
A
#
# COMPACT_ATOMS: atom_id res chain seq x y z
N MET A 1 0.70 1.58 22.74
CA MET A 1 1.92 1.78 21.91
C MET A 1 1.69 3.01 21.03
N SER A 2 2.75 3.76 20.68
CA SER A 2 2.64 4.83 19.68
C SER A 2 2.53 4.22 18.28
N LEU A 3 1.67 4.77 17.42
CA LEU A 3 1.60 4.37 16.02
C LEU A 3 2.88 4.82 15.29
N ARG A 4 3.30 4.04 14.29
CA ARG A 4 4.45 4.32 13.44
C ARG A 4 3.94 4.81 12.08
N TYR A 5 4.36 5.98 11.66
CA TYR A 5 3.86 6.61 10.43
C TYR A 5 4.86 6.51 9.29
N ALA A 6 4.36 6.18 8.11
CA ALA A 6 5.08 6.21 6.84
C ALA A 6 4.38 7.13 5.84
N TYR A 7 5.06 7.43 4.73
CA TYR A 7 4.49 8.20 3.62
C TYR A 7 4.75 7.47 2.31
N ASN A 8 3.75 7.42 1.42
CA ASN A 8 3.87 6.72 0.15
C ASN A 8 4.63 7.58 -0.87
N THR A 9 5.66 6.99 -1.50
CA THR A 9 6.48 7.69 -2.49
C THR A 9 5.74 8.03 -3.78
N ASN A 10 4.54 7.48 -4.03
CA ASN A 10 3.70 7.91 -5.14
C ASN A 10 3.24 9.38 -5.00
N GLY A 11 3.21 9.92 -3.79
CA GLY A 11 3.02 11.35 -3.49
C GLY A 11 4.29 12.19 -3.52
N LEU A 12 5.45 11.61 -3.89
CA LEU A 12 6.77 12.27 -3.90
C LEU A 12 7.44 12.24 -5.29
N THR A 13 6.67 11.99 -6.36
CA THR A 13 7.20 11.80 -7.72
C THR A 13 7.90 13.02 -8.32
N SER A 14 7.81 14.19 -7.68
CA SER A 14 8.57 15.39 -8.04
C SER A 14 9.95 15.48 -7.39
N HIS A 15 10.30 14.54 -6.49
CA HIS A 15 11.57 14.44 -5.80
C HIS A 15 12.38 13.23 -6.29
N ARG A 16 13.70 13.31 -6.25
CA ARG A 16 14.55 12.12 -6.34
C ARG A 16 14.34 11.27 -5.08
N LEU A 17 14.53 9.97 -5.19
CA LEU A 17 14.29 9.06 -4.05
C LEU A 17 15.10 9.47 -2.80
N ASP A 18 16.40 9.77 -2.96
CA ASP A 18 17.25 10.15 -1.83
C ASP A 18 16.76 11.43 -1.13
N ASP A 19 16.30 12.43 -1.92
CA ASP A 19 15.75 13.68 -1.39
C ASP A 19 14.39 13.45 -0.72
N ALA A 20 13.54 12.58 -1.29
CA ALA A 20 12.27 12.18 -0.71
C ALA A 20 12.47 11.48 0.65
N LEU A 21 13.39 10.53 0.74
CA LEU A 21 13.70 9.82 1.99
C LEU A 21 14.29 10.76 3.06
N ALA A 22 15.14 11.71 2.66
CA ALA A 22 15.65 12.73 3.59
C ALA A 22 14.52 13.61 4.12
N LEU A 23 13.61 14.07 3.24
CA LEU A 23 12.42 14.85 3.65
C LEU A 23 11.55 14.10 4.66
N LEU A 24 11.33 12.80 4.45
CA LEU A 24 10.55 11.97 5.38
C LEU A 24 11.24 11.84 6.74
N ALA A 25 12.54 11.53 6.76
CA ALA A 25 13.31 11.41 7.98
C ALA A 25 13.35 12.75 8.77
N ASP A 26 13.63 13.87 8.07
CA ASP A 26 13.68 15.20 8.66
C ASP A 26 12.32 15.66 9.20
N SER A 27 11.22 15.20 8.59
CA SER A 27 9.86 15.44 9.05
C SER A 27 9.47 14.57 10.26
N GLY A 28 10.23 13.50 10.54
CA GLY A 28 10.02 12.61 11.68
C GLY A 28 9.08 11.44 11.39
N TYR A 29 8.98 10.98 10.13
CA TYR A 29 8.35 9.72 9.79
C TYR A 29 9.17 8.52 10.27
N ASP A 30 8.50 7.42 10.58
CA ASP A 30 9.13 6.16 11.01
C ASP A 30 9.45 5.23 9.84
N GLY A 31 8.93 5.55 8.65
CA GLY A 31 9.11 4.70 7.49
C GLY A 31 8.63 5.31 6.18
N VAL A 32 8.72 4.50 5.14
CA VAL A 32 8.31 4.82 3.76
C VAL A 32 7.48 3.68 3.17
N ALA A 33 6.37 4.00 2.50
CA ALA A 33 5.72 3.08 1.57
C ALA A 33 6.34 3.32 0.19
N LEU A 34 7.21 2.40 -0.23
CA LEU A 34 7.99 2.54 -1.44
C LEU A 34 7.20 1.98 -2.64
N THR A 35 6.66 2.86 -3.47
CA THR A 35 6.12 2.46 -4.77
C THR A 35 7.26 2.19 -5.75
N LEU A 36 7.35 0.94 -6.26
CA LEU A 36 8.31 0.59 -7.29
C LEU A 36 7.87 1.18 -8.63
N ASP A 37 8.58 2.20 -9.09
CA ASP A 37 8.26 2.96 -10.29
C ASP A 37 9.53 3.57 -10.92
N VAL A 38 9.44 4.02 -12.16
CA VAL A 38 10.51 4.70 -12.90
C VAL A 38 11.03 5.95 -12.19
N ALA A 39 10.19 6.63 -11.41
CA ALA A 39 10.56 7.83 -10.66
C ALA A 39 11.49 7.55 -9.48
N HIS A 40 11.40 6.35 -8.89
CA HIS A 40 12.12 6.03 -7.67
C HIS A 40 12.94 4.75 -7.80
N HIS A 41 12.42 3.59 -7.38
CA HIS A 41 13.14 2.32 -7.43
C HIS A 41 12.63 1.48 -8.61
N ASP A 42 13.12 1.76 -9.82
CA ASP A 42 12.71 1.08 -11.05
C ASP A 42 13.12 -0.40 -11.00
N PRO A 43 12.14 -1.35 -10.98
CA PRO A 43 12.41 -2.78 -10.88
C PRO A 43 13.00 -3.38 -12.16
N PHE A 44 13.01 -2.64 -13.27
CA PHE A 44 13.61 -3.05 -14.55
C PHE A 44 14.96 -2.42 -14.81
N ALA A 45 15.45 -1.58 -13.88
CA ALA A 45 16.77 -0.99 -14.02
C ALA A 45 17.89 -2.05 -13.88
N PRO A 46 19.03 -1.87 -14.56
CA PRO A 46 20.19 -2.74 -14.39
C PRO A 46 20.63 -2.82 -12.92
N ASP A 47 21.15 -3.99 -12.53
CA ASP A 47 21.70 -4.25 -11.18
C ASP A 47 20.67 -3.94 -10.06
N LEU A 48 19.45 -4.42 -10.20
CA LEU A 48 18.41 -4.24 -9.18
C LEU A 48 18.88 -4.71 -7.79
N PRO A 49 19.53 -5.88 -7.61
CA PRO A 49 20.01 -6.30 -6.30
C PRO A 49 21.02 -5.34 -5.66
N GLY A 50 21.99 -4.83 -6.44
CA GLY A 50 22.95 -3.84 -5.95
C GLY A 50 22.30 -2.52 -5.56
N ARG A 51 21.31 -2.08 -6.33
CA ARG A 51 20.50 -0.89 -6.04
C ARG A 51 19.64 -1.08 -4.78
N SER A 52 19.01 -2.25 -4.63
CA SER A 52 18.23 -2.59 -3.42
C SER A 52 19.13 -2.62 -2.18
N ALA A 53 20.31 -3.21 -2.28
CA ALA A 53 21.28 -3.20 -1.18
C ALA A 53 21.77 -1.77 -0.82
N ALA A 54 21.93 -0.88 -1.81
CA ALA A 54 22.27 0.52 -1.55
C ALA A 54 21.11 1.26 -0.88
N LEU A 55 19.88 1.05 -1.36
CA LEU A 55 18.67 1.62 -0.77
C LEU A 55 18.45 1.13 0.67
N ARG A 56 18.68 -0.17 0.94
CA ARG A 56 18.62 -0.71 2.32
C ARG A 56 19.54 0.07 3.26
N ARG A 57 20.81 0.23 2.87
CA ARG A 57 21.77 1.01 3.69
C ARG A 57 21.33 2.45 3.89
N ARG A 58 20.67 3.05 2.88
CA ARG A 58 20.14 4.41 2.98
C ARG A 58 19.00 4.49 3.98
N LEU A 59 18.05 3.56 3.93
CA LEU A 59 16.93 3.46 4.88
C LEU A 59 17.44 3.25 6.31
N ASP A 60 18.37 2.29 6.49
CA ASP A 60 18.99 2.02 7.79
C ASP A 60 19.70 3.27 8.35
N GLY A 61 20.43 4.00 7.50
CA GLY A 61 21.12 5.24 7.90
C GLY A 61 20.20 6.40 8.25
N LEU A 62 18.96 6.39 7.77
CA LEU A 62 17.92 7.37 8.10
C LEU A 62 16.99 6.90 9.23
N GLY A 63 17.10 5.64 9.67
CA GLY A 63 16.20 5.04 10.64
C GLY A 63 14.79 4.81 10.11
N LEU A 64 14.63 4.67 8.79
CA LEU A 64 13.33 4.45 8.14
C LEU A 64 13.08 2.95 7.90
N ALA A 65 11.97 2.43 8.40
CA ALA A 65 11.43 1.15 7.96
C ALA A 65 10.71 1.30 6.60
N SER A 66 10.32 0.18 5.96
CA SER A 66 9.64 0.25 4.67
C SER A 66 8.53 -0.80 4.52
N VAL A 67 7.56 -0.48 3.68
CA VAL A 67 6.67 -1.40 2.98
C VAL A 67 6.84 -1.18 1.48
N VAL A 68 6.56 -2.19 0.67
CA VAL A 68 6.64 -2.09 -0.80
C VAL A 68 5.23 -2.02 -1.38
N GLU A 69 5.01 -1.02 -2.22
CA GLU A 69 3.79 -0.77 -2.98
C GLU A 69 3.97 -1.15 -4.45
N THR A 70 2.94 -1.74 -5.06
CA THR A 70 3.04 -2.31 -6.41
C THR A 70 2.06 -1.73 -7.43
N GLY A 71 1.67 -0.47 -7.30
CA GLY A 71 0.69 0.19 -8.18
C GLY A 71 1.00 0.06 -9.68
N ALA A 72 2.29 0.02 -10.05
CA ALA A 72 2.78 -0.22 -11.42
C ALA A 72 2.23 0.72 -12.50
N ARG A 73 1.54 1.77 -12.17
CA ARG A 73 0.95 2.77 -13.07
C ARG A 73 1.08 2.42 -14.58
N PHE A 74 2.07 2.96 -15.29
CA PHE A 74 2.38 2.65 -16.70
C PHE A 74 3.63 1.78 -16.88
N LEU A 75 4.14 1.20 -15.81
CA LEU A 75 5.41 0.48 -15.78
C LEU A 75 5.40 -0.78 -16.65
N LEU A 76 4.29 -1.54 -16.64
CA LEU A 76 4.13 -2.79 -17.39
C LEU A 76 3.50 -2.57 -18.76
N ASP A 77 2.68 -1.54 -18.93
CA ASP A 77 2.08 -1.16 -20.19
C ASP A 77 2.03 0.38 -20.31
N PRO A 78 2.80 0.97 -21.23
CA PRO A 78 2.87 2.44 -21.35
C PRO A 78 1.59 3.10 -21.90
N ARG A 79 0.61 2.30 -22.32
CA ARG A 79 -0.65 2.78 -22.92
C ARG A 79 -1.87 2.51 -22.05
N ARG A 80 -1.79 1.54 -21.13
CA ARG A 80 -2.90 1.14 -20.26
C ARG A 80 -2.45 1.20 -18.79
N LYS A 81 -2.94 2.23 -18.10
CA LYS A 81 -2.63 2.44 -16.68
C LYS A 81 -3.00 1.19 -15.87
N HIS A 82 -2.10 0.77 -14.99
CA HIS A 82 -2.26 -0.38 -14.09
C HIS A 82 -2.38 -1.75 -14.78
N HIS A 83 -2.24 -1.84 -16.08
CA HIS A 83 -2.31 -3.07 -16.84
C HIS A 83 -0.89 -3.65 -17.12
N PRO A 84 -0.73 -4.99 -17.24
CA PRO A 84 -1.71 -6.02 -16.94
C PRO A 84 -1.94 -6.24 -15.45
N THR A 85 -3.03 -6.98 -15.14
CA THR A 85 -3.43 -7.32 -13.79
C THR A 85 -3.47 -8.85 -13.60
N LEU A 86 -3.70 -9.31 -12.39
CA LEU A 86 -3.87 -10.74 -12.07
C LEU A 86 -5.13 -11.36 -12.72
N VAL A 87 -6.06 -10.52 -13.18
CA VAL A 87 -7.33 -10.93 -13.80
C VAL A 87 -7.41 -10.55 -15.30
N SER A 88 -6.30 -10.20 -15.93
CA SER A 88 -6.25 -9.96 -17.37
C SER A 88 -6.68 -11.19 -18.14
N ALA A 89 -7.45 -11.03 -19.24
CA ALA A 89 -7.96 -12.15 -20.02
C ALA A 89 -6.82 -12.95 -20.68
N ASP A 90 -5.76 -12.28 -21.13
CA ASP A 90 -4.59 -12.89 -21.71
C ASP A 90 -3.72 -13.54 -20.63
N ALA A 91 -3.30 -14.79 -20.87
CA ALA A 91 -2.47 -15.56 -19.93
C ALA A 91 -1.05 -15.01 -19.80
N ASP A 92 -0.46 -14.51 -20.89
CA ASP A 92 0.89 -13.92 -20.87
C ASP A 92 0.88 -12.60 -20.09
N ASP A 93 -0.21 -11.85 -20.20
CA ASP A 93 -0.42 -10.64 -19.40
C ASP A 93 -0.48 -10.97 -17.90
N ARG A 94 -1.22 -12.01 -17.49
CA ARG A 94 -1.25 -12.46 -16.08
C ARG A 94 0.14 -12.94 -15.61
N ALA A 95 0.82 -13.73 -16.43
CA ALA A 95 2.17 -14.20 -16.12
C ALA A 95 3.15 -13.02 -15.93
N ARG A 96 3.07 -11.98 -16.77
CA ARG A 96 3.88 -10.76 -16.64
C ARG A 96 3.58 -10.01 -15.33
N ARG A 97 2.31 -9.93 -14.91
CA ARG A 97 1.96 -9.32 -13.62
C ARG A 97 2.50 -10.13 -12.45
N ILE A 98 2.38 -11.46 -12.49
CA ILE A 98 2.93 -12.36 -11.46
C ILE A 98 4.46 -12.22 -11.38
N ALA A 99 5.15 -12.21 -12.50
CA ALA A 99 6.60 -12.02 -12.53
C ALA A 99 7.02 -10.67 -11.92
N PHE A 100 6.31 -9.60 -12.23
CA PHE A 100 6.52 -8.29 -11.60
C PHE A 100 6.31 -8.33 -10.08
N LEU A 101 5.22 -8.95 -9.59
CA LEU A 101 4.96 -9.07 -8.16
C LEU A 101 6.04 -9.89 -7.44
N LYS A 102 6.57 -10.95 -8.07
CA LYS A 102 7.72 -11.70 -7.54
C LYS A 102 8.98 -10.83 -7.45
N THR A 103 9.24 -9.98 -8.45
CA THR A 103 10.32 -8.99 -8.36
C THR A 103 10.11 -8.01 -7.20
N CYS A 104 8.87 -7.57 -6.96
CA CYS A 104 8.56 -6.72 -5.81
C CYS A 104 8.81 -7.43 -4.46
N VAL A 105 8.51 -8.74 -4.40
CA VAL A 105 8.83 -9.59 -3.23
C VAL A 105 10.35 -9.70 -3.03
N ASP A 106 11.13 -9.89 -4.11
CA ASP A 106 12.59 -9.93 -4.00
C ASP A 106 13.15 -8.60 -3.48
N VAL A 107 12.65 -7.47 -4.00
CA VAL A 107 13.02 -6.14 -3.49
C VAL A 107 12.65 -5.98 -2.01
N ALA A 108 11.45 -6.40 -1.61
CA ALA A 108 11.02 -6.32 -0.22
C ALA A 108 11.91 -7.18 0.71
N ALA A 109 12.30 -8.37 0.28
CA ALA A 109 13.25 -9.23 1.00
C ALA A 109 14.62 -8.55 1.17
N ASP A 110 15.16 -7.98 0.07
CA ASP A 110 16.44 -7.27 0.08
C ASP A 110 16.41 -6.04 1.00
N LEU A 111 15.29 -5.32 1.02
CA LEU A 111 15.10 -4.15 1.88
C LEU A 111 14.78 -4.52 3.33
N GLY A 112 14.30 -5.74 3.60
CA GLY A 112 13.73 -6.13 4.87
C GLY A 112 12.44 -5.38 5.17
N SER A 113 11.64 -5.14 4.14
CA SER A 113 10.35 -4.45 4.24
C SER A 113 9.33 -5.27 5.04
N GLU A 114 8.43 -4.59 5.75
CA GLU A 114 7.42 -5.22 6.61
C GLU A 114 6.38 -6.00 5.79
N ALA A 115 6.05 -5.52 4.57
CA ALA A 115 5.11 -6.17 3.65
C ALA A 115 5.32 -5.73 2.20
N VAL A 116 4.69 -6.50 1.28
CA VAL A 116 4.40 -6.09 -0.10
C VAL A 116 2.89 -6.01 -0.25
N SER A 117 2.36 -4.87 -0.70
CA SER A 117 0.94 -4.70 -1.00
C SER A 117 0.66 -4.68 -2.50
N PHE A 118 -0.48 -5.26 -2.89
CA PHE A 118 -0.97 -5.27 -4.27
C PHE A 118 -2.48 -5.50 -4.31
N TRP A 119 -3.11 -5.18 -5.43
CA TRP A 119 -4.54 -5.29 -5.67
C TRP A 119 -4.87 -6.29 -6.81
N ALA A 120 -6.12 -6.71 -6.91
CA ALA A 120 -6.60 -7.75 -7.82
C ALA A 120 -6.60 -7.32 -9.30
N GLY A 121 -7.17 -6.17 -9.58
CA GLY A 121 -7.50 -5.69 -10.93
C GLY A 121 -8.99 -5.73 -11.24
N VAL A 122 -9.39 -4.98 -12.28
CA VAL A 122 -10.76 -4.92 -12.75
C VAL A 122 -11.12 -6.25 -13.44
N PRO A 123 -12.19 -6.94 -13.04
CA PRO A 123 -12.59 -8.22 -13.62
C PRO A 123 -13.09 -8.07 -15.05
N SER A 124 -13.03 -9.17 -15.81
CA SER A 124 -13.79 -9.32 -17.05
C SER A 124 -15.29 -9.51 -16.77
N ASP A 125 -16.11 -9.56 -17.82
CA ASP A 125 -17.54 -9.86 -17.70
C ASP A 125 -17.78 -11.22 -17.04
N ASP A 126 -16.91 -12.21 -17.26
CA ASP A 126 -16.91 -13.49 -16.54
C ASP A 126 -16.12 -13.36 -15.23
N ARG A 127 -16.83 -12.91 -14.19
CA ARG A 127 -16.27 -12.77 -12.84
C ARG A 127 -15.85 -14.11 -12.22
N THR A 128 -16.48 -15.22 -12.60
CA THR A 128 -16.13 -16.56 -12.08
C THR A 128 -14.75 -16.99 -12.59
N THR A 129 -14.52 -16.85 -13.88
CA THR A 129 -13.21 -17.12 -14.48
C THR A 129 -12.14 -16.14 -13.95
N SER A 130 -12.47 -14.85 -13.85
CA SER A 130 -11.56 -13.84 -13.25
C SER A 130 -11.19 -14.20 -11.81
N TRP A 131 -12.13 -14.73 -11.01
CA TRP A 131 -11.87 -15.17 -9.65
C TRP A 131 -10.91 -16.37 -9.59
N SER A 132 -11.08 -17.35 -10.48
CA SER A 132 -10.15 -18.49 -10.56
C SER A 132 -8.72 -18.02 -10.87
N TRP A 133 -8.56 -17.15 -11.87
CA TRP A 133 -7.25 -16.58 -12.22
C TRP A 133 -6.63 -15.81 -11.05
N LEU A 134 -7.44 -15.04 -10.31
CA LEU A 134 -6.98 -14.30 -9.14
C LEU A 134 -6.45 -15.25 -8.07
N VAL A 135 -7.22 -16.29 -7.71
CA VAL A 135 -6.84 -17.27 -6.68
C VAL A 135 -5.53 -17.95 -7.07
N ASP A 136 -5.41 -18.40 -8.33
CA ASP A 136 -4.19 -19.05 -8.82
C ASP A 136 -2.98 -18.12 -8.75
N GLY A 137 -3.12 -16.88 -9.26
CA GLY A 137 -2.04 -15.91 -9.28
C GLY A 137 -1.61 -15.45 -7.88
N VAL A 138 -2.58 -15.19 -6.99
CA VAL A 138 -2.27 -14.79 -5.60
C VAL A 138 -1.63 -15.95 -4.83
N THR A 139 -2.09 -17.19 -5.03
CA THR A 139 -1.47 -18.38 -4.42
C THR A 139 0.00 -18.50 -4.82
N GLU A 140 0.30 -18.28 -6.10
CA GLU A 140 1.67 -18.35 -6.62
C GLU A 140 2.55 -17.24 -6.00
N VAL A 141 2.06 -16.01 -5.89
CA VAL A 141 2.81 -14.89 -5.30
C VAL A 141 3.00 -15.07 -3.79
N VAL A 142 1.96 -15.48 -3.06
CA VAL A 142 2.04 -15.73 -1.60
C VAL A 142 3.00 -16.87 -1.29
N GLY A 143 2.96 -17.98 -2.07
CA GLY A 143 3.92 -19.07 -1.93
C GLY A 143 5.37 -18.62 -2.14
N TYR A 144 5.60 -17.82 -3.20
CA TYR A 144 6.92 -17.25 -3.49
C TYR A 144 7.43 -16.31 -2.37
N ALA A 145 6.54 -15.53 -1.77
CA ALA A 145 6.85 -14.63 -0.67
C ALA A 145 7.14 -15.38 0.64
N ALA A 146 6.39 -16.46 0.91
CA ALA A 146 6.60 -17.30 2.08
C ALA A 146 8.02 -17.91 2.11
N ASP A 147 8.53 -18.37 0.96
CA ASP A 147 9.89 -18.89 0.80
C ASP A 147 10.98 -17.83 1.11
N ARG A 148 10.61 -16.54 1.12
CA ARG A 148 11.48 -15.39 1.40
C ARG A 148 11.20 -14.70 2.72
N SER A 149 10.26 -15.24 3.50
CA SER A 149 9.79 -14.62 4.74
C SER A 149 9.25 -13.19 4.56
N VAL A 150 8.60 -12.93 3.43
CA VAL A 150 7.97 -11.65 3.10
C VAL A 150 6.47 -11.76 3.29
N THR A 151 5.87 -10.81 3.99
CA THR A 151 4.42 -10.68 4.14
C THR A 151 3.82 -10.15 2.83
N CYS A 152 2.84 -10.89 2.28
CA CYS A 152 2.04 -10.45 1.13
C CYS A 152 0.66 -9.98 1.58
N ALA A 153 0.29 -8.78 1.19
CA ALA A 153 -0.99 -8.18 1.55
C ALA A 153 -1.77 -7.78 0.28
N VAL A 154 -3.00 -8.27 0.15
CA VAL A 154 -3.92 -7.83 -0.92
C VAL A 154 -4.78 -6.70 -0.41
N GLU A 155 -4.86 -5.67 -1.22
CA GLU A 155 -5.65 -4.47 -0.97
C GLU A 155 -7.02 -4.60 -1.65
N PRO A 156 -8.11 -4.46 -0.89
CA PRO A 156 -9.43 -4.20 -1.45
C PRO A 156 -9.45 -2.82 -2.10
N GLU A 157 -9.71 -2.80 -3.41
CA GLU A 157 -9.69 -1.58 -4.21
C GLU A 157 -11.06 -1.35 -4.84
N PRO A 158 -11.74 -0.22 -4.57
CA PRO A 158 -13.06 0.08 -5.12
C PRO A 158 -13.11 -0.06 -6.65
N GLY A 159 -14.06 -0.88 -7.13
CA GLY A 159 -14.25 -1.18 -8.56
C GLY A 159 -13.40 -2.34 -9.09
N MET A 160 -12.55 -2.94 -8.28
CA MET A 160 -11.81 -4.15 -8.66
C MET A 160 -12.52 -5.45 -8.29
N LEU A 161 -11.93 -6.60 -8.58
CA LEU A 161 -12.54 -7.91 -8.28
C LEU A 161 -12.59 -8.19 -6.78
N VAL A 162 -11.64 -7.70 -6.03
CA VAL A 162 -11.65 -7.59 -4.57
C VAL A 162 -11.93 -6.11 -4.26
N ASP A 163 -13.22 -5.80 -4.03
CA ASP A 163 -13.73 -4.43 -3.93
C ASP A 163 -13.77 -3.95 -2.48
N ASP A 164 -13.94 -4.88 -1.54
CA ASP A 164 -14.06 -4.59 -0.12
C ASP A 164 -13.48 -5.70 0.77
N CYS A 165 -13.56 -5.53 2.08
CA CYS A 165 -13.04 -6.49 3.06
C CYS A 165 -13.77 -7.85 3.05
N ASP A 166 -15.04 -7.92 2.62
CA ASP A 166 -15.77 -9.21 2.50
C ASP A 166 -15.22 -10.01 1.32
N ASP A 167 -14.97 -9.37 0.17
CA ASP A 167 -14.29 -9.99 -0.97
C ASP A 167 -12.87 -10.44 -0.59
N TRP A 168 -12.15 -9.61 0.18
CA TRP A 168 -10.85 -9.99 0.69
C TRP A 168 -10.93 -11.23 1.60
N ALA A 169 -11.87 -11.28 2.53
CA ALA A 169 -12.05 -12.43 3.42
C ALA A 169 -12.34 -13.72 2.64
N ARG A 170 -13.12 -13.61 1.56
CA ARG A 170 -13.36 -14.72 0.62
C ARG A 170 -12.07 -15.17 -0.07
N LEU A 171 -11.21 -14.24 -0.49
CA LEU A 171 -9.93 -14.56 -1.11
C LEU A 171 -8.97 -15.20 -0.10
N ALA A 172 -8.88 -14.67 1.11
CA ALA A 172 -8.04 -15.20 2.18
C ALA A 172 -8.44 -16.62 2.60
N ALA A 173 -9.74 -16.95 2.55
CA ALA A 173 -10.20 -18.31 2.77
C ALA A 173 -9.73 -19.30 1.68
N ALA A 174 -9.46 -18.83 0.47
CA ALA A 174 -8.95 -19.64 -0.64
C ALA A 174 -7.41 -19.66 -0.70
N VAL A 175 -6.72 -18.66 -0.13
CA VAL A 175 -5.26 -18.51 -0.20
C VAL A 175 -4.68 -18.41 1.21
N PRO A 176 -4.29 -19.52 1.84
CA PRO A 176 -3.65 -19.51 3.16
C PRO A 176 -2.37 -18.68 3.19
N GLY A 177 -2.20 -17.89 4.25
CA GLY A 177 -1.03 -17.03 4.43
C GLY A 177 -1.16 -15.62 3.81
N LEU A 178 -2.28 -15.34 3.11
CA LEU A 178 -2.58 -14.01 2.62
C LEU A 178 -2.94 -13.07 3.79
N THR A 179 -2.41 -11.84 3.77
CA THR A 179 -2.77 -10.78 4.72
C THR A 179 -3.53 -9.64 4.02
N LEU A 180 -4.11 -8.76 4.82
CA LEU A 180 -4.87 -7.60 4.36
C LEU A 180 -3.97 -6.36 4.27
N ALA A 181 -3.95 -5.71 3.12
CA ALA A 181 -3.54 -4.32 3.00
C ALA A 181 -4.82 -3.46 3.13
N LEU A 182 -5.02 -2.90 4.30
CA LEU A 182 -6.21 -2.10 4.56
C LEU A 182 -5.94 -0.63 4.24
N ASP A 183 -6.44 -0.17 3.09
CA ASP A 183 -6.64 1.25 2.86
C ASP A 183 -7.95 1.67 3.54
N THR A 184 -7.82 2.51 4.56
CA THR A 184 -8.96 2.91 5.39
C THR A 184 -9.93 3.84 4.65
N GLY A 185 -9.44 4.60 3.66
CA GLY A 185 -10.27 5.46 2.79
C GLY A 185 -11.15 4.65 1.85
N HIS A 186 -10.67 3.50 1.35
CA HIS A 186 -11.46 2.61 0.49
C HIS A 186 -12.73 2.09 1.19
N CYS A 187 -12.71 1.96 2.52
CA CYS A 187 -13.89 1.55 3.28
C CYS A 187 -15.06 2.55 3.12
N ILE A 188 -14.79 3.87 3.15
CA ILE A 188 -15.86 4.86 3.00
C ILE A 188 -16.28 5.08 1.55
N VAL A 189 -15.44 4.72 0.59
CA VAL A 189 -15.79 4.74 -0.84
C VAL A 189 -16.76 3.62 -1.17
N SER A 190 -16.46 2.39 -0.75
CA SER A 190 -17.32 1.22 -0.91
C SER A 190 -18.59 1.31 -0.03
N GLY A 191 -18.47 1.96 1.15
CA GLY A 191 -19.57 2.17 2.08
C GLY A 191 -20.08 0.90 2.78
N ARG A 192 -19.33 -0.21 2.69
CA ARG A 192 -19.72 -1.49 3.31
C ARG A 192 -19.18 -1.66 4.72
N TRP A 193 -18.04 -1.07 5.01
CA TRP A 193 -17.39 -1.13 6.31
C TRP A 193 -17.13 0.28 6.81
N ALA A 194 -17.35 0.53 8.10
CA ALA A 194 -16.73 1.68 8.75
C ALA A 194 -15.22 1.39 8.89
N PRO A 195 -14.34 2.37 8.62
CA PRO A 195 -12.89 2.13 8.61
C PRO A 195 -12.35 1.58 9.94
N ASP A 196 -12.82 2.10 11.07
CA ASP A 196 -12.41 1.66 12.40
C ASP A 196 -12.99 0.27 12.76
N ASP A 197 -14.19 -0.09 12.28
CA ASP A 197 -14.73 -1.44 12.41
C ASP A 197 -13.92 -2.44 11.58
N ALA A 198 -13.49 -2.08 10.37
CA ALA A 198 -12.62 -2.92 9.54
C ALA A 198 -11.27 -3.18 10.23
N VAL A 199 -10.65 -2.13 10.81
CA VAL A 199 -9.41 -2.28 11.60
C VAL A 199 -9.60 -3.30 12.73
N ARG A 200 -10.70 -3.20 13.51
CA ARG A 200 -10.95 -4.12 14.64
C ARG A 200 -11.27 -5.54 14.17
N ALA A 201 -12.10 -5.68 13.13
CA ALA A 201 -12.53 -6.98 12.64
C ALA A 201 -11.38 -7.78 12.03
N PHE A 202 -10.46 -7.13 11.33
CA PHE A 202 -9.36 -7.76 10.60
C PHE A 202 -7.99 -7.60 11.28
N ALA A 203 -7.95 -7.16 12.54
CA ALA A 203 -6.70 -6.89 13.27
C ALA A 203 -5.63 -7.99 13.15
N PRO A 204 -5.96 -9.30 13.31
CA PRO A 204 -4.95 -10.36 13.19
C PRO A 204 -4.41 -10.58 11.77
N GLN A 205 -5.10 -10.08 10.76
CA GLN A 205 -4.76 -10.25 9.35
C GLN A 205 -4.13 -9.01 8.73
N LEU A 206 -4.00 -7.89 9.46
CA LEU A 206 -3.40 -6.66 8.92
C LEU A 206 -1.92 -6.87 8.60
N GLY A 207 -1.58 -6.85 7.32
CA GLY A 207 -0.21 -6.91 6.81
C GLY A 207 0.35 -5.54 6.43
N ALA A 208 -0.52 -4.64 5.97
CA ALA A 208 -0.20 -3.24 5.68
C ALA A 208 -1.43 -2.37 5.98
N VAL A 209 -1.21 -1.09 6.29
CA VAL A 209 -2.29 -0.13 6.51
C VAL A 209 -1.95 1.17 5.78
N ALA A 210 -2.90 1.64 4.95
CA ALA A 210 -2.88 2.98 4.39
C ALA A 210 -3.93 3.86 5.10
N ILE A 211 -3.59 5.15 5.26
CA ILE A 211 -4.43 6.17 5.87
C ILE A 211 -4.28 7.48 5.11
N GLU A 212 -5.38 8.11 4.81
CA GLU A 212 -5.50 9.48 4.32
C GLU A 212 -6.88 9.97 4.70
N ASP A 213 -7.29 11.15 4.28
CA ASP A 213 -8.70 11.52 4.29
C ASP A 213 -9.32 11.28 2.92
N MET A 214 -10.62 11.00 2.90
CA MET A 214 -11.32 10.67 1.66
C MET A 214 -12.78 11.13 1.71
N PRO A 215 -13.32 11.73 0.64
CA PRO A 215 -14.73 12.06 0.59
C PRO A 215 -15.59 10.81 0.33
N ARG A 216 -16.78 10.74 0.94
CA ARG A 216 -17.72 9.61 0.76
C ARG A 216 -18.04 9.37 -0.72
N ALA A 217 -18.04 8.10 -1.12
CA ALA A 217 -18.36 7.64 -2.47
C ALA A 217 -17.50 8.26 -3.58
N ARG A 218 -16.33 8.80 -3.25
CA ARG A 218 -15.38 9.33 -4.21
C ARG A 218 -13.97 8.90 -3.85
N HIS A 219 -13.34 8.13 -4.73
CA HIS A 219 -11.97 7.66 -4.57
C HIS A 219 -10.99 8.82 -4.86
N GLU A 220 -10.70 9.60 -3.83
CA GLU A 220 -9.87 10.81 -3.93
C GLU A 220 -9.07 11.00 -2.64
N HIS A 221 -7.79 10.59 -2.66
CA HIS A 221 -6.88 10.72 -1.53
C HIS A 221 -6.65 12.20 -1.20
N ARG A 222 -6.95 12.60 0.03
CA ARG A 222 -6.83 13.96 0.55
C ARG A 222 -6.03 14.00 1.84
N ALA A 223 -5.49 15.17 2.14
CA ALA A 223 -4.80 15.39 3.40
C ALA A 223 -5.75 15.21 4.59
N PRO A 224 -5.24 14.80 5.77
CA PRO A 224 -6.05 14.70 6.98
C PRO A 224 -6.81 15.99 7.29
N GLY A 225 -8.14 15.89 7.42
CA GLY A 225 -9.06 17.00 7.64
C GLY A 225 -9.69 17.60 6.38
N GLU A 226 -9.38 17.07 5.18
CA GLU A 226 -9.93 17.55 3.91
C GLU A 226 -11.01 16.63 3.31
N GLY A 227 -11.40 15.56 4.02
CA GLY A 227 -12.41 14.57 3.60
C GLY A 227 -13.52 14.36 4.63
N ASP A 228 -14.11 13.18 4.60
CA ASP A 228 -15.27 12.80 5.43
C ASP A 228 -14.95 11.64 6.41
N MET A 229 -13.67 11.28 6.59
CA MET A 229 -13.28 10.18 7.45
C MET A 229 -13.27 10.60 8.93
N ASP A 230 -13.69 9.67 9.80
CA ASP A 230 -13.44 9.80 11.24
C ASP A 230 -12.04 9.27 11.57
N LEU A 231 -11.01 10.06 11.19
CA LEU A 231 -9.61 9.70 11.43
C LEU A 231 -9.30 9.45 12.91
N PRO A 232 -9.84 10.22 13.89
CA PRO A 232 -9.68 9.90 15.31
C PRO A 232 -10.15 8.49 15.66
N ALA A 233 -11.29 8.03 15.14
CA ALA A 233 -11.82 6.69 15.39
C ALA A 233 -10.90 5.61 14.79
N VAL A 234 -10.39 5.82 13.56
CA VAL A 234 -9.44 4.92 12.91
C VAL A 234 -8.14 4.79 13.71
N LEU A 235 -7.55 5.94 14.11
CA LEU A 235 -6.32 5.96 14.89
C LEU A 235 -6.51 5.30 16.27
N ALA A 236 -7.67 5.52 16.91
CA ALA A 236 -8.02 4.84 18.15
C ALA A 236 -8.13 3.32 17.96
N ALA A 237 -8.80 2.87 16.89
CA ALA A 237 -8.92 1.44 16.59
C ALA A 237 -7.56 0.78 16.37
N LEU A 238 -6.64 1.41 15.62
CA LEU A 238 -5.27 0.91 15.41
C LEU A 238 -4.49 0.78 16.73
N ARG A 239 -4.65 1.75 17.65
CA ARG A 239 -4.03 1.65 18.99
C ARG A 239 -4.64 0.53 19.83
N ASP A 240 -5.98 0.45 19.84
CA ASP A 240 -6.72 -0.54 20.65
C ASP A 240 -6.38 -1.97 20.26
N VAL A 241 -6.19 -2.24 18.97
CA VAL A 241 -5.76 -3.56 18.47
C VAL A 241 -4.26 -3.79 18.60
N GLY A 242 -3.49 -2.78 19.03
CA GLY A 242 -2.03 -2.89 19.20
C GLY A 242 -1.28 -2.99 17.87
N HIS A 243 -1.76 -2.32 16.80
CA HIS A 243 -1.08 -2.35 15.51
C HIS A 243 0.37 -1.86 15.63
N GLY A 244 1.32 -2.72 15.30
CA GLY A 244 2.76 -2.43 15.42
C GLY A 244 3.45 -2.14 14.08
N GLY A 245 2.78 -2.35 12.96
CA GLY A 245 3.30 -2.07 11.61
C GLY A 245 3.25 -0.59 11.25
N LEU A 246 3.74 -0.26 10.06
CA LEU A 246 3.66 1.09 9.52
C LEU A 246 2.21 1.43 9.14
N VAL A 247 1.83 2.69 9.41
CA VAL A 247 0.58 3.31 8.95
C VAL A 247 0.96 4.35 7.91
N SER A 248 0.72 4.04 6.63
CA SER A 248 1.25 4.78 5.49
C SER A 248 0.27 5.83 5.00
N LEU A 249 0.68 7.11 4.98
CA LEU A 249 -0.07 8.18 4.30
C LEU A 249 0.05 8.03 2.79
N GLU A 250 -1.08 8.01 2.08
CA GLU A 250 -1.12 7.98 0.63
C GLU A 250 -1.75 9.25 0.04
N LEU A 251 -0.93 10.19 -0.44
CA LEU A 251 -1.36 11.45 -1.03
C LEU A 251 -0.82 11.58 -2.47
N SER A 252 -1.27 10.68 -3.34
CA SER A 252 -0.70 10.42 -4.67
C SER A 252 -0.83 11.57 -5.67
N ARG A 253 -1.66 12.59 -5.38
CA ARG A 253 -1.92 13.75 -6.26
C ARG A 253 -1.13 15.00 -5.89
N ASP A 254 -0.43 14.99 -4.76
CA ASP A 254 0.12 16.17 -4.12
C ASP A 254 1.65 16.31 -4.20
N ALA A 255 2.28 15.58 -5.11
CA ALA A 255 3.74 15.61 -5.30
C ALA A 255 4.29 17.03 -5.59
N HIS A 256 3.47 17.94 -6.11
CA HIS A 256 3.84 19.32 -6.42
C HIS A 256 3.95 20.23 -5.19
N ARG A 257 3.42 19.82 -4.04
CA ARG A 257 3.45 20.55 -2.75
C ARG A 257 3.99 19.70 -1.60
N ALA A 258 4.74 18.68 -1.91
CA ALA A 258 5.20 17.70 -0.93
C ALA A 258 6.09 18.32 0.18
N ASP A 259 6.85 19.36 -0.15
CA ASP A 259 7.70 20.11 0.78
C ASP A 259 6.93 20.68 1.99
N THR A 260 5.70 21.08 1.80
CA THR A 260 4.81 21.61 2.84
C THR A 260 3.83 20.57 3.36
N LEU A 261 3.31 19.71 2.48
CA LEU A 261 2.29 18.74 2.81
C LEU A 261 2.82 17.59 3.68
N VAL A 262 4.00 17.06 3.37
CA VAL A 262 4.60 15.93 4.10
C VAL A 262 4.71 16.22 5.61
N PRO A 263 5.34 17.30 6.07
CA PRO A 263 5.41 17.60 7.49
C PRO A 263 4.04 17.97 8.09
N ALA A 264 3.19 18.67 7.34
CA ALA A 264 1.87 19.08 7.82
C ALA A 264 0.92 17.90 8.05
N ALA A 265 0.92 16.91 7.13
CA ALA A 265 0.08 15.72 7.24
C ALA A 265 0.47 14.85 8.45
N LEU A 266 1.77 14.68 8.72
CA LEU A 266 2.23 13.96 9.91
C LEU A 266 1.83 14.70 11.19
N ALA A 267 2.01 16.02 11.21
CA ALA A 267 1.61 16.84 12.36
C ALA A 267 0.09 16.73 12.64
N ALA A 268 -0.73 16.73 11.58
CA ALA A 268 -2.19 16.55 11.71
C ALA A 268 -2.53 15.15 12.27
N LEU A 269 -1.95 14.07 11.75
CA LEU A 269 -2.20 12.72 12.27
C LEU A 269 -1.77 12.58 13.74
N ARG A 270 -0.62 13.14 14.13
CA ARG A 270 -0.16 13.13 15.53
C ARG A 270 -1.11 13.88 16.44
N ALA A 271 -1.56 15.07 16.02
CA ALA A 271 -2.53 15.85 16.79
C ALA A 271 -3.87 15.10 16.96
N LEU A 272 -4.41 14.51 15.90
CA LEU A 272 -5.61 13.68 15.94
C LEU A 272 -5.43 12.46 16.86
N ASN A 273 -4.26 11.83 16.79
CA ASN A 273 -3.91 10.68 17.62
C ASN A 273 -3.83 11.01 19.12
N GLU A 274 -3.47 12.24 19.48
CA GLU A 274 -3.41 12.75 20.85
C GLU A 274 -4.73 13.31 21.35
N GLY A 275 -5.79 13.33 20.51
CA GLY A 275 -7.10 13.85 20.82
C GLY A 275 -7.20 15.38 20.71
N ALA A 276 -6.24 16.05 20.08
CA ALA A 276 -6.33 17.47 19.78
C ALA A 276 -7.12 17.69 18.47
N PRO A 277 -7.98 18.72 18.37
CA PRO A 277 -8.64 19.06 17.12
C PRO A 277 -7.59 19.48 16.07
N PRO A 278 -7.80 19.17 14.77
CA PRO A 278 -6.94 19.66 13.71
C PRO A 278 -6.96 21.20 13.69
N ARG A 279 -5.81 21.82 13.49
CA ARG A 279 -5.65 23.29 13.42
C ARG A 279 -5.95 23.81 12.03
#